data_a24f2b48e858d85afd4831ce5678cab1
#
_entry.id   a24f2b48e858d85afd4831ce5678cab1
#
_cell.length_a   1.000
_cell.length_b   1.000
_cell.length_c   1.000
_cell.angle_alpha   90.00
_cell.angle_beta   90.00
_cell.angle_gamma   90.00
#
_symmetry.space_group_name_H-M   'P 1'
#
loop_
_entity.id
_entity.type
_entity.pdbx_description
1 polymer ?
#
loop_
_entity_poly.entity_id
_entity_poly.type
_entity_poly.pdbx_seq_one_letter_code
_entity_poly.pdbx_strand_id
1 'polypeptide(L)'
;DIELSFIDREDMYSLIEGLMKRIWKDTLGKEIATPFLRMSYYDAMNRFGVDKPDMRFDMELQDCADIFASSEFKVFKGTLDGGGAIKAFNAKGLADLTQGELRGLEDSAKSLGAKGLAFIKSVGGEWKSPILKFFSDQEKAAIKEQLQVEDGDIVFFAATEWERACTILGRVRLEAAQLLVKREKLTISPTDYKFLWVIEFPLMLFDEEQGRYVSSHHPFTAPVVEDIPLLDSDPKKVRGQHYDLVLNGVELGGGSIRIHQPELQKKVFEDVLKIPADVVESRFGYMLKAFEYGAPPHGGIAFGLDRICTILGQRSSIRDVIAFPKN
;
A
#
# COMPACT_ATOMS: atom_id res chain seq x y z
N ASP A 1 6.97 -9.59 -19.87
CA ASP A 1 7.94 -8.52 -19.62
C ASP A 1 8.00 -7.59 -20.83
N ILE A 2 7.91 -6.28 -20.60
CA ILE A 2 7.88 -5.25 -21.64
C ILE A 2 8.90 -4.19 -21.24
N GLU A 3 9.86 -3.90 -22.15
CA GLU A 3 10.82 -2.81 -22.00
C GLU A 3 10.76 -1.93 -23.27
N LEU A 4 10.65 -0.63 -23.06
CA LEU A 4 10.52 0.36 -24.13
C LEU A 4 11.52 1.50 -23.96
N SER A 5 12.00 2.06 -25.06
CA SER A 5 12.84 3.24 -25.06
C SER A 5 12.10 4.46 -25.62
N PHE A 6 12.58 5.66 -25.25
CA PHE A 6 11.99 6.95 -25.61
C PHE A 6 10.56 7.14 -25.09
N ILE A 7 10.30 6.69 -23.86
CA ILE A 7 8.99 6.77 -23.21
C ILE A 7 9.09 7.51 -21.88
N ASP A 8 7.92 7.98 -21.42
CA ASP A 8 7.66 8.36 -20.05
C ASP A 8 6.63 7.44 -19.39
N ARG A 9 6.20 7.77 -18.17
CA ARG A 9 5.20 6.96 -17.43
C ARG A 9 3.84 6.92 -18.13
N GLU A 10 3.43 8.04 -18.76
CA GLU A 10 2.12 8.15 -19.41
C GLU A 10 2.04 7.25 -20.66
N ASP A 11 3.13 7.15 -21.41
CA ASP A 11 3.22 6.22 -22.54
C ASP A 11 3.03 4.77 -22.08
N MET A 12 3.70 4.39 -20.96
CA MET A 12 3.57 3.06 -20.38
C MET A 12 2.14 2.80 -19.91
N TYR A 13 1.54 3.74 -19.19
CA TYR A 13 0.16 3.58 -18.71
C TYR A 13 -0.81 3.42 -19.87
N SER A 14 -0.70 4.24 -20.88
CA SER A 14 -1.57 4.18 -22.05
C SER A 14 -1.48 2.85 -22.79
N LEU A 15 -0.27 2.34 -22.99
CA LEU A 15 -0.04 1.04 -23.61
C LEU A 15 -0.66 -0.10 -22.81
N ILE A 16 -0.40 -0.11 -21.50
CA ILE A 16 -0.84 -1.21 -20.62
C ILE A 16 -2.36 -1.17 -20.38
N GLU A 17 -2.95 0.01 -20.25
CA GLU A 17 -4.41 0.17 -20.18
C GLU A 17 -5.08 -0.37 -21.43
N GLY A 18 -4.53 -0.07 -22.61
CA GLY A 18 -4.97 -0.64 -23.88
C GLY A 18 -4.86 -2.16 -23.94
N LEU A 19 -3.76 -2.71 -23.42
CA LEU A 19 -3.55 -4.17 -23.31
C LEU A 19 -4.58 -4.83 -22.38
N MET A 20 -4.78 -4.29 -21.17
CA MET A 20 -5.76 -4.84 -20.22
C MET A 20 -7.18 -4.76 -20.77
N LYS A 21 -7.54 -3.62 -21.37
CA LYS A 21 -8.83 -3.47 -22.04
C LYS A 21 -9.05 -4.54 -23.10
N ARG A 22 -8.04 -4.84 -23.91
CA ARG A 22 -8.10 -5.87 -24.95
C ARG A 22 -8.24 -7.27 -24.34
N ILE A 23 -7.46 -7.59 -23.31
CA ILE A 23 -7.50 -8.89 -22.64
C ILE A 23 -8.90 -9.14 -22.06
N TRP A 24 -9.48 -8.18 -21.28
CA TRP A 24 -10.79 -8.35 -20.66
C TRP A 24 -11.92 -8.47 -21.69
N LYS A 25 -11.82 -7.69 -22.77
CA LYS A 25 -12.79 -7.78 -23.87
C LYS A 25 -12.76 -9.12 -24.57
N ASP A 26 -11.57 -9.58 -24.97
CA ASP A 26 -11.45 -10.78 -25.78
C ASP A 26 -11.67 -12.09 -24.98
N THR A 27 -11.36 -12.08 -23.67
CA THR A 27 -11.49 -13.27 -22.81
C THR A 27 -12.82 -13.35 -22.08
N LEU A 28 -13.35 -12.23 -21.60
CA LEU A 28 -14.55 -12.18 -20.75
C LEU A 28 -15.73 -11.45 -21.40
N GLY A 29 -15.53 -10.83 -22.58
CA GLY A 29 -16.54 -9.96 -23.20
C GLY A 29 -16.86 -8.70 -22.38
N LYS A 30 -15.94 -8.27 -21.49
CA LYS A 30 -16.13 -7.13 -20.58
C LYS A 30 -15.37 -5.90 -21.08
N GLU A 31 -16.05 -4.77 -21.12
CA GLU A 31 -15.40 -3.48 -21.32
C GLU A 31 -14.96 -2.92 -19.96
N ILE A 32 -13.69 -2.49 -19.89
CA ILE A 32 -13.15 -1.78 -18.73
C ILE A 32 -12.88 -0.33 -19.10
N ALA A 33 -13.24 0.57 -18.20
CA ALA A 33 -13.04 2.01 -18.42
C ALA A 33 -11.57 2.39 -18.25
N THR A 34 -11.09 3.27 -19.10
CA THR A 34 -9.77 3.91 -19.04
C THR A 34 -9.96 5.42 -19.09
N PRO A 35 -9.03 6.24 -18.55
CA PRO A 35 -7.82 5.83 -17.85
C PRO A 35 -8.11 5.21 -16.48
N PHE A 36 -7.19 4.34 -16.00
CA PHE A 36 -7.26 3.80 -14.64
C PHE A 36 -6.95 4.89 -13.62
N LEU A 37 -7.51 4.75 -12.41
CA LEU A 37 -7.20 5.64 -11.30
C LEU A 37 -5.68 5.58 -11.01
N ARG A 38 -5.07 6.75 -10.76
CA ARG A 38 -3.70 6.88 -10.28
C ARG A 38 -3.74 7.28 -8.81
N MET A 39 -3.07 6.51 -7.98
CA MET A 39 -3.00 6.73 -6.53
C MET A 39 -1.53 6.71 -6.11
N SER A 40 -1.10 7.69 -5.32
CA SER A 40 0.24 7.64 -4.76
C SER A 40 0.38 6.48 -3.77
N TYR A 41 1.59 5.95 -3.60
CA TYR A 41 1.89 4.98 -2.54
C TYR A 41 1.47 5.49 -1.17
N TYR A 42 1.73 6.78 -0.90
CA TYR A 42 1.31 7.41 0.35
C TYR A 42 -0.20 7.35 0.56
N ASP A 43 -0.99 7.71 -0.47
CA ASP A 43 -2.46 7.64 -0.37
C ASP A 43 -2.98 6.22 -0.24
N ALA A 44 -2.37 5.26 -0.94
CA ALA A 44 -2.72 3.85 -0.82
C ALA A 44 -2.50 3.34 0.60
N MET A 45 -1.33 3.61 1.17
CA MET A 45 -1.02 3.28 2.56
C MET A 45 -1.90 4.04 3.54
N ASN A 46 -2.06 5.35 3.35
CA ASN A 46 -2.79 6.22 4.27
C ASN A 46 -4.27 5.89 4.37
N ARG A 47 -4.90 5.47 3.24
CA ARG A 47 -6.34 5.19 3.14
C ARG A 47 -6.69 3.70 3.27
N PHE A 48 -5.82 2.81 2.82
CA PHE A 48 -6.11 1.38 2.76
C PHE A 48 -5.14 0.50 3.55
N GLY A 49 -4.02 1.06 3.96
CA GLY A 49 -2.99 0.36 4.75
C GLY A 49 -2.21 -0.69 3.97
N VAL A 50 -2.27 -0.63 2.64
CA VAL A 50 -1.55 -1.53 1.72
C VAL A 50 -1.23 -0.80 0.41
N ASP A 51 -0.16 -1.21 -0.25
CA ASP A 51 0.29 -0.73 -1.56
C ASP A 51 -0.53 -1.30 -2.76
N LYS A 52 -1.43 -2.23 -2.49
CA LYS A 52 -2.32 -2.87 -3.47
C LYS A 52 -3.75 -2.94 -2.94
N PRO A 53 -4.44 -1.79 -2.86
CA PRO A 53 -5.75 -1.72 -2.22
C PRO A 53 -6.85 -2.45 -2.99
N ASP A 54 -7.74 -3.13 -2.25
CA ASP A 54 -9.04 -3.53 -2.78
C ASP A 54 -10.04 -2.38 -2.58
N MET A 55 -10.47 -1.80 -3.68
CA MET A 55 -11.37 -0.65 -3.71
C MET A 55 -12.84 -1.05 -3.96
N ARG A 56 -13.19 -2.33 -3.88
CA ARG A 56 -14.57 -2.80 -4.06
C ARG A 56 -15.45 -2.61 -2.84
N PHE A 57 -14.88 -2.16 -1.74
CA PHE A 57 -15.59 -1.87 -0.49
C PHE A 57 -14.94 -0.71 0.27
N ASP A 58 -15.75 -0.04 1.06
CA ASP A 58 -15.35 1.09 1.91
C ASP A 58 -14.43 0.67 3.08
N MET A 59 -14.53 1.34 4.21
CA MET A 59 -13.71 1.20 5.41
C MET A 59 -12.30 1.78 5.25
N GLU A 60 -12.20 2.97 4.63
CA GLU A 60 -10.92 3.67 4.53
C GLU A 60 -10.39 4.04 5.92
N LEU A 61 -9.08 3.93 6.08
CA LEU A 61 -8.37 4.39 7.27
C LEU A 61 -8.40 5.94 7.31
N GLN A 62 -8.59 6.48 8.49
CA GLN A 62 -8.57 7.91 8.73
C GLN A 62 -7.53 8.27 9.78
N ASP A 63 -6.93 9.45 9.65
CA ASP A 63 -6.03 9.99 10.65
C ASP A 63 -6.86 10.59 11.79
N CYS A 64 -6.54 10.22 13.00
CA CYS A 64 -7.20 10.67 14.21
C CYS A 64 -6.26 11.47 15.15
N ALA A 65 -5.08 11.87 14.67
CA ALA A 65 -4.10 12.58 15.48
C ALA A 65 -4.68 13.85 16.10
N ASP A 66 -5.41 14.65 15.31
CA ASP A 66 -6.00 15.92 15.77
C ASP A 66 -7.04 15.71 16.89
N ILE A 67 -7.82 14.62 16.83
CA ILE A 67 -8.79 14.27 17.89
C ILE A 67 -8.09 14.06 19.22
N PHE A 68 -6.92 13.44 19.19
CA PHE A 68 -6.20 13.01 20.38
C PHE A 68 -4.99 13.90 20.75
N ALA A 69 -4.81 15.03 20.08
CA ALA A 69 -3.69 15.95 20.32
C ALA A 69 -3.57 16.39 21.79
N SER A 70 -4.72 16.57 22.46
CA SER A 70 -4.80 16.97 23.89
C SER A 70 -5.33 15.85 24.79
N SER A 71 -5.27 14.58 24.33
CA SER A 71 -5.83 13.46 25.05
C SER A 71 -5.09 13.16 26.35
N GLU A 72 -5.83 12.76 27.37
CA GLU A 72 -5.27 12.20 28.62
C GLU A 72 -4.94 10.70 28.50
N PHE A 73 -5.34 10.07 27.43
CA PHE A 73 -5.03 8.64 27.20
C PHE A 73 -3.55 8.48 26.86
N LYS A 74 -2.79 8.07 27.88
CA LYS A 74 -1.30 8.00 27.83
C LYS A 74 -0.75 7.24 26.65
N VAL A 75 -1.43 6.21 26.17
CA VAL A 75 -0.96 5.41 25.02
C VAL A 75 -1.00 6.25 23.74
N PHE A 76 -2.12 6.92 23.48
CA PHE A 76 -2.28 7.75 22.30
C PHE A 76 -1.41 8.99 22.36
N LYS A 77 -1.45 9.68 23.51
CA LYS A 77 -0.60 10.85 23.73
C LYS A 77 0.89 10.52 23.54
N GLY A 78 1.36 9.46 24.19
CA GLY A 78 2.77 9.04 24.06
C GLY A 78 3.18 8.66 22.65
N THR A 79 2.25 8.12 21.84
CA THR A 79 2.50 7.86 20.42
C THR A 79 2.66 9.15 19.65
N LEU A 80 1.78 10.14 19.84
CA LEU A 80 1.86 11.44 19.16
C LEU A 80 3.10 12.23 19.60
N ASP A 81 3.39 12.28 20.89
CA ASP A 81 4.56 12.95 21.45
C ASP A 81 5.88 12.33 20.88
N GLY A 82 5.86 11.05 20.53
CA GLY A 82 6.95 10.33 19.88
C GLY A 82 6.99 10.47 18.35
N GLY A 83 6.14 11.29 17.74
CA GLY A 83 6.06 11.48 16.29
C GLY A 83 5.36 10.33 15.54
N GLY A 84 4.65 9.45 16.24
CA GLY A 84 3.82 8.40 15.63
C GLY A 84 2.46 8.91 15.17
N ALA A 85 1.63 8.00 14.67
CA ALA A 85 0.29 8.28 14.16
C ALA A 85 -0.79 7.53 14.94
N ILE A 86 -1.98 8.07 14.96
CA ILE A 86 -3.20 7.38 15.40
C ILE A 86 -4.12 7.26 14.20
N LYS A 87 -4.28 6.05 13.71
CA LYS A 87 -5.18 5.72 12.60
C LYS A 87 -6.39 4.95 13.12
N ALA A 88 -7.52 5.13 12.45
CA ALA A 88 -8.74 4.38 12.76
C ALA A 88 -9.54 4.10 11.48
N PHE A 89 -10.40 3.09 11.53
CA PHE A 89 -11.47 2.92 10.53
C PHE A 89 -12.74 2.37 11.20
N ASN A 90 -13.88 2.65 10.59
CA ASN A 90 -15.18 2.15 11.01
C ASN A 90 -15.58 0.93 10.18
N ALA A 91 -15.80 -0.23 10.81
CA ALA A 91 -16.40 -1.39 10.20
C ALA A 91 -17.91 -1.39 10.49
N LYS A 92 -18.68 -0.82 9.55
CA LYS A 92 -20.13 -0.65 9.69
C LYS A 92 -20.85 -2.00 9.85
N GLY A 93 -21.74 -2.06 10.86
CA GLY A 93 -22.56 -3.23 11.13
C GLY A 93 -21.83 -4.43 11.72
N LEU A 94 -20.56 -4.31 12.16
CA LEU A 94 -19.74 -5.42 12.66
C LEU A 94 -19.59 -5.44 14.21
N ALA A 95 -20.40 -4.70 14.96
CA ALA A 95 -20.33 -4.69 16.43
C ALA A 95 -20.65 -6.06 17.06
N ASP A 96 -21.32 -6.96 16.34
CA ASP A 96 -21.72 -8.30 16.77
C ASP A 96 -20.59 -9.35 16.75
N LEU A 97 -19.33 -8.92 16.56
CA LEU A 97 -18.18 -9.80 16.63
C LEU A 97 -18.15 -10.58 17.95
N THR A 98 -17.96 -11.88 17.82
CA THR A 98 -17.70 -12.76 18.96
C THR A 98 -16.32 -12.49 19.56
N GLN A 99 -16.11 -12.92 20.81
CA GLN A 99 -14.80 -12.82 21.46
C GLN A 99 -13.69 -13.57 20.70
N GLY A 100 -14.03 -14.70 20.08
CA GLY A 100 -13.09 -15.47 19.25
C GLY A 100 -12.66 -14.71 18.00
N GLU A 101 -13.60 -14.08 17.29
CA GLU A 101 -13.30 -13.27 16.10
C GLU A 101 -12.49 -12.02 16.43
N LEU A 102 -12.85 -11.31 17.52
CA LEU A 102 -12.04 -10.19 18.01
C LEU A 102 -10.62 -10.60 18.35
N ARG A 103 -10.45 -11.76 19.00
CA ARG A 103 -9.11 -12.29 19.28
C ARG A 103 -8.36 -12.63 18.01
N GLY A 104 -9.02 -13.22 17.00
CA GLY A 104 -8.40 -13.47 15.70
C GLY A 104 -7.87 -12.19 15.03
N LEU A 105 -8.67 -11.11 15.01
CA LEU A 105 -8.24 -9.81 14.51
C LEU A 105 -7.07 -9.22 15.32
N GLU A 106 -7.12 -9.36 16.65
CA GLU A 106 -6.04 -8.92 17.52
C GLU A 106 -4.74 -9.72 17.29
N ASP A 107 -4.84 -11.04 17.13
CA ASP A 107 -3.67 -11.90 16.84
C ASP A 107 -3.05 -11.55 15.48
N SER A 108 -3.88 -11.26 14.46
CA SER A 108 -3.40 -10.73 13.18
C SER A 108 -2.67 -9.40 13.35
N ALA A 109 -3.23 -8.47 14.13
CA ALA A 109 -2.56 -7.20 14.43
C ALA A 109 -1.23 -7.40 15.15
N LYS A 110 -1.19 -8.30 16.14
CA LYS A 110 0.04 -8.65 16.90
C LYS A 110 1.11 -9.27 16.03
N SER A 111 0.75 -10.08 15.04
CA SER A 111 1.71 -10.65 14.09
C SER A 111 2.46 -9.58 13.26
N LEU A 112 1.88 -8.38 13.17
CA LEU A 112 2.47 -7.20 12.53
C LEU A 112 3.10 -6.22 13.53
N GLY A 113 3.33 -6.65 14.77
CA GLY A 113 4.03 -5.88 15.80
C GLY A 113 3.13 -4.98 16.65
N ALA A 114 1.81 -5.10 16.57
CA ALA A 114 0.91 -4.41 17.51
C ALA A 114 1.03 -5.00 18.93
N LYS A 115 0.93 -4.15 19.94
CA LYS A 115 0.84 -4.60 21.36
C LYS A 115 -0.56 -5.09 21.71
N GLY A 116 -1.56 -4.76 20.92
CA GLY A 116 -2.97 -5.08 21.06
C GLY A 116 -3.77 -4.35 19.98
N LEU A 117 -5.06 -4.65 19.87
CA LEU A 117 -5.97 -3.99 18.95
C LEU A 117 -7.04 -3.22 19.72
N ALA A 118 -6.93 -1.89 19.74
CA ALA A 118 -7.92 -1.04 20.40
C ALA A 118 -9.18 -0.92 19.51
N PHE A 119 -10.35 -0.96 20.16
CA PHE A 119 -11.62 -0.85 19.44
C PHE A 119 -12.72 -0.19 20.29
N ILE A 120 -13.76 0.30 19.62
CA ILE A 120 -15.02 0.78 20.22
C ILE A 120 -16.17 0.11 19.48
N LYS A 121 -17.09 -0.53 20.20
CA LYS A 121 -18.37 -1.03 19.69
C LYS A 121 -19.50 -0.05 19.99
N SER A 122 -20.39 0.20 19.05
CA SER A 122 -21.65 0.90 19.26
C SER A 122 -22.80 -0.12 19.30
N VAL A 123 -23.45 -0.27 20.42
CA VAL A 123 -24.52 -1.29 20.63
C VAL A 123 -25.65 -0.72 21.44
N GLY A 124 -26.85 -0.64 20.86
CA GLY A 124 -28.05 -0.11 21.51
C GLY A 124 -27.94 1.40 21.83
N GLY A 125 -27.24 2.16 21.00
CA GLY A 125 -26.99 3.58 21.20
C GLY A 125 -25.88 3.89 22.21
N GLU A 126 -25.28 2.86 22.83
CA GLU A 126 -24.18 3.02 23.79
C GLU A 126 -22.85 2.51 23.23
N TRP A 127 -21.77 3.20 23.55
CA TRP A 127 -20.44 2.77 23.20
C TRP A 127 -19.84 1.85 24.27
N LYS A 128 -19.22 0.76 23.85
CA LYS A 128 -18.60 -0.25 24.72
C LYS A 128 -17.15 -0.49 24.31
N SER A 129 -16.22 -0.23 25.24
CA SER A 129 -14.79 -0.47 25.03
C SER A 129 -14.02 -0.35 26.34
N PRO A 130 -12.94 -1.11 26.54
CA PRO A 130 -12.03 -0.95 27.69
C PRO A 130 -11.34 0.43 27.74
N ILE A 131 -11.19 1.11 26.59
CA ILE A 131 -10.48 2.38 26.50
C ILE A 131 -11.38 3.61 26.66
N LEU A 132 -12.71 3.47 26.61
CA LEU A 132 -13.65 4.61 26.68
C LEU A 132 -13.54 5.45 27.95
N LYS A 133 -13.13 4.87 29.06
CA LYS A 133 -12.93 5.59 30.32
C LYS A 133 -11.81 6.64 30.27
N PHE A 134 -10.97 6.59 29.26
CA PHE A 134 -9.88 7.54 29.04
C PHE A 134 -10.25 8.65 28.05
N PHE A 135 -11.40 8.54 27.38
CA PHE A 135 -11.81 9.49 26.36
C PHE A 135 -12.78 10.53 26.92
N SER A 136 -12.51 11.78 26.68
CA SER A 136 -13.41 12.88 26.94
C SER A 136 -14.66 12.81 26.06
N ASP A 137 -15.72 13.50 26.46
CA ASP A 137 -16.94 13.55 25.64
C ASP A 137 -16.72 14.31 24.32
N GLN A 138 -15.78 15.26 24.30
CA GLN A 138 -15.38 15.95 23.07
C GLN A 138 -14.68 14.99 22.08
N GLU A 139 -13.75 14.15 22.55
CA GLU A 139 -13.09 13.13 21.73
C GLU A 139 -14.11 12.13 21.19
N LYS A 140 -15.04 11.65 22.03
CA LYS A 140 -16.11 10.74 21.58
C LYS A 140 -17.01 11.38 20.51
N ALA A 141 -17.37 12.65 20.65
CA ALA A 141 -18.14 13.39 19.65
C ALA A 141 -17.38 13.51 18.34
N ALA A 142 -16.10 13.87 18.39
CA ALA A 142 -15.24 14.00 17.22
C ALA A 142 -15.05 12.66 16.48
N ILE A 143 -14.82 11.56 17.22
CA ILE A 143 -14.75 10.20 16.64
C ILE A 143 -16.07 9.84 15.93
N LYS A 144 -17.20 10.13 16.58
CA LYS A 144 -18.52 9.82 16.02
C LYS A 144 -18.75 10.56 14.71
N GLU A 145 -18.41 11.83 14.67
CA GLU A 145 -18.57 12.67 13.49
C GLU A 145 -17.61 12.26 12.37
N GLN A 146 -16.30 12.20 12.66
CA GLN A 146 -15.29 11.93 11.65
C GLN A 146 -15.43 10.53 11.05
N LEU A 147 -15.63 9.50 11.87
CA LEU A 147 -15.75 8.11 11.43
C LEU A 147 -17.19 7.70 11.11
N GLN A 148 -18.15 8.62 11.22
CA GLN A 148 -19.57 8.38 10.93
C GLN A 148 -20.12 7.14 11.65
N VAL A 149 -19.85 7.05 12.97
CA VAL A 149 -20.20 5.87 13.77
C VAL A 149 -21.70 5.84 14.05
N GLU A 150 -22.32 4.74 13.68
CA GLU A 150 -23.74 4.44 13.90
C GLU A 150 -23.92 3.26 14.86
N ASP A 151 -25.16 2.99 15.24
CA ASP A 151 -25.45 1.81 16.07
C ASP A 151 -25.21 0.51 15.29
N GLY A 152 -24.56 -0.45 15.91
CA GLY A 152 -24.13 -1.70 15.25
C GLY A 152 -22.70 -1.65 14.68
N ASP A 153 -22.00 -0.54 14.75
CA ASP A 153 -20.65 -0.36 14.19
C ASP A 153 -19.55 -0.75 15.20
N ILE A 154 -18.39 -1.08 14.66
CA ILE A 154 -17.15 -1.20 15.44
C ILE A 154 -16.04 -0.37 14.78
N VAL A 155 -15.37 0.45 15.58
CA VAL A 155 -14.20 1.23 15.19
C VAL A 155 -12.95 0.55 15.71
N PHE A 156 -11.96 0.36 14.87
CA PHE A 156 -10.64 -0.14 15.23
C PHE A 156 -9.60 0.98 15.17
N PHE A 157 -8.62 0.95 16.07
CA PHE A 157 -7.55 1.92 16.17
C PHE A 157 -6.18 1.25 16.17
N ALA A 158 -5.20 1.91 15.57
CA ALA A 158 -3.79 1.63 15.75
C ALA A 158 -3.05 2.93 16.10
N ALA A 159 -2.19 2.86 17.11
CA ALA A 159 -1.37 3.96 17.60
C ALA A 159 0.09 3.52 17.67
N THR A 160 0.87 3.89 16.67
CA THR A 160 2.29 3.53 16.55
C THR A 160 2.95 4.41 15.46
N GLU A 161 4.13 4.03 15.00
CA GLU A 161 4.75 4.61 13.81
C GLU A 161 3.78 4.52 12.61
N TRP A 162 3.76 5.55 11.73
CA TRP A 162 2.72 5.74 10.71
C TRP A 162 2.54 4.52 9.79
N GLU A 163 3.63 4.03 9.20
CA GLU A 163 3.59 2.92 8.24
C GLU A 163 3.08 1.64 8.90
N ARG A 164 3.53 1.38 10.14
CA ARG A 164 3.06 0.24 10.95
C ARG A 164 1.59 0.37 11.33
N ALA A 165 1.13 1.56 11.70
CA ALA A 165 -0.28 1.81 12.00
C ALA A 165 -1.17 1.52 10.78
N CYS A 166 -0.74 1.99 9.60
CA CYS A 166 -1.41 1.73 8.34
C CYS A 166 -1.44 0.23 8.03
N THR A 167 -0.30 -0.45 8.07
CA THR A 167 -0.18 -1.89 7.75
C THR A 167 -1.03 -2.77 8.68
N ILE A 168 -1.02 -2.48 9.99
CA ILE A 168 -1.86 -3.18 10.97
C ILE A 168 -3.33 -3.04 10.61
N LEU A 169 -3.81 -1.80 10.44
CA LEU A 169 -5.22 -1.57 10.14
C LEU A 169 -5.62 -2.02 8.74
N GLY A 170 -4.74 -1.95 7.76
CA GLY A 170 -4.97 -2.52 6.44
C GLY A 170 -5.27 -4.02 6.49
N ARG A 171 -4.50 -4.77 7.30
CA ARG A 171 -4.76 -6.18 7.55
C ARG A 171 -6.10 -6.41 8.24
N VAL A 172 -6.37 -5.68 9.32
CA VAL A 172 -7.64 -5.78 10.07
C VAL A 172 -8.84 -5.39 9.18
N ARG A 173 -8.68 -4.38 8.31
CA ARG A 173 -9.70 -3.96 7.33
C ARG A 173 -10.10 -5.10 6.38
N LEU A 174 -9.11 -5.80 5.81
CA LEU A 174 -9.36 -6.93 4.90
C LEU A 174 -10.06 -8.09 5.62
N GLU A 175 -9.66 -8.42 6.82
CA GLU A 175 -10.29 -9.47 7.62
C GLU A 175 -11.69 -9.08 8.09
N ALA A 176 -11.90 -7.81 8.47
CA ALA A 176 -13.23 -7.27 8.79
C ALA A 176 -14.18 -7.36 7.58
N ALA A 177 -13.69 -7.04 6.36
CA ALA A 177 -14.47 -7.20 5.14
C ALA A 177 -14.88 -8.66 4.91
N GLN A 178 -13.97 -9.63 5.11
CA GLN A 178 -14.29 -11.05 5.00
C GLN A 178 -15.35 -11.48 6.02
N LEU A 179 -15.29 -10.98 7.24
CA LEU A 179 -16.31 -11.25 8.28
C LEU A 179 -17.67 -10.65 7.91
N LEU A 180 -17.70 -9.45 7.30
CA LEU A 180 -18.93 -8.84 6.78
C LEU A 180 -19.51 -9.64 5.62
N VAL A 181 -18.68 -10.12 4.69
CA VAL A 181 -19.11 -10.99 3.59
C VAL A 181 -19.69 -12.29 4.13
N LYS A 182 -19.04 -12.93 5.09
CA LYS A 182 -19.52 -14.16 5.74
C LYS A 182 -20.88 -13.97 6.44
N ARG A 183 -21.19 -12.75 6.88
CA ARG A 183 -22.46 -12.37 7.51
C ARG A 183 -23.49 -11.84 6.54
N GLU A 184 -23.21 -11.86 5.24
CA GLU A 184 -24.08 -11.30 4.20
C GLU A 184 -24.37 -9.79 4.37
N LYS A 185 -23.50 -9.08 5.14
CA LYS A 185 -23.57 -7.62 5.36
C LYS A 185 -22.78 -6.81 4.34
N LEU A 186 -21.91 -7.46 3.58
CA LEU A 186 -21.12 -6.88 2.49
C LEU A 186 -21.14 -7.82 1.29
N THR A 187 -21.43 -7.29 0.13
CA THR A 187 -21.35 -8.04 -1.13
C THR A 187 -20.18 -7.50 -1.97
N ILE A 188 -19.21 -8.37 -2.24
CA ILE A 188 -18.08 -8.04 -3.12
C ILE A 188 -18.25 -8.86 -4.40
N SER A 189 -18.59 -8.17 -5.51
CA SER A 189 -18.75 -8.85 -6.80
C SER A 189 -17.41 -9.31 -7.35
N PRO A 190 -17.26 -10.58 -7.73
CA PRO A 190 -16.04 -11.07 -8.39
C PRO A 190 -15.85 -10.50 -9.79
N THR A 191 -16.90 -9.91 -10.37
CA THR A 191 -16.88 -9.28 -11.71
C THR A 191 -16.82 -7.76 -11.66
N ASP A 192 -16.62 -7.16 -10.50
CA ASP A 192 -16.31 -5.74 -10.35
C ASP A 192 -14.79 -5.56 -10.41
N TYR A 193 -14.30 -5.06 -11.53
CA TYR A 193 -12.87 -4.92 -11.82
C TYR A 193 -12.42 -3.48 -11.55
N LYS A 194 -11.87 -3.22 -10.37
CA LYS A 194 -11.33 -1.93 -9.94
C LYS A 194 -9.82 -1.88 -10.20
N PHE A 195 -9.46 -1.48 -11.42
CA PHE A 195 -8.07 -1.24 -11.77
C PHE A 195 -7.58 0.09 -11.21
N LEU A 196 -6.34 0.13 -10.76
CA LEU A 196 -5.64 1.36 -10.42
C LEU A 196 -4.13 1.18 -10.63
N TRP A 197 -3.46 2.31 -10.84
CA TRP A 197 -2.01 2.42 -10.75
C TRP A 197 -1.67 2.93 -9.35
N VAL A 198 -0.79 2.21 -8.67
CA VAL A 198 -0.10 2.75 -7.49
C VAL A 198 1.26 3.25 -7.96
N ILE A 199 1.56 4.51 -7.63
CA ILE A 199 2.69 5.27 -8.17
C ILE A 199 3.45 5.99 -7.07
N GLU A 200 4.63 6.53 -7.39
CA GLU A 200 5.40 7.36 -6.48
C GLU A 200 5.78 6.66 -5.18
N PHE A 201 6.20 5.39 -5.28
CA PHE A 201 6.76 4.66 -4.15
C PHE A 201 8.01 5.38 -3.61
N PRO A 202 8.36 5.21 -2.33
CA PRO A 202 9.65 5.62 -1.83
C PRO A 202 10.76 5.03 -2.70
N LEU A 203 11.73 5.83 -3.12
CA LEU A 203 12.88 5.32 -3.87
C LEU A 203 13.82 4.53 -2.96
N MET A 204 13.97 5.01 -1.73
CA MET A 204 14.88 4.49 -0.71
C MET A 204 14.15 4.19 0.59
N LEU A 205 14.53 3.11 1.23
CA LEU A 205 14.14 2.75 2.59
C LEU A 205 15.38 2.81 3.49
N PHE A 206 15.19 3.19 4.76
CA PHE A 206 16.29 3.14 5.73
C PHE A 206 16.22 1.81 6.48
N ASP A 207 17.26 1.01 6.35
CA ASP A 207 17.41 -0.24 7.08
C ASP A 207 18.05 0.07 8.45
N GLU A 208 17.24 0.02 9.50
CA GLU A 208 17.67 0.30 10.88
C GLU A 208 18.71 -0.71 11.40
N GLU A 209 18.65 -1.97 10.94
CA GLU A 209 19.58 -3.01 11.38
C GLU A 209 20.96 -2.80 10.75
N GLN A 210 21.00 -2.41 9.47
CA GLN A 210 22.25 -2.12 8.76
C GLN A 210 22.71 -0.66 8.90
N GLY A 211 21.85 0.24 9.40
CA GLY A 211 22.16 1.66 9.57
C GLY A 211 22.42 2.38 8.24
N ARG A 212 21.79 1.94 7.13
CA ARG A 212 22.01 2.50 5.78
C ARG A 212 20.74 2.50 4.94
N TYR A 213 20.77 3.28 3.86
CA TYR A 213 19.73 3.21 2.86
C TYR A 213 19.84 1.97 1.99
N VAL A 214 18.67 1.41 1.62
CA VAL A 214 18.49 0.35 0.64
C VAL A 214 17.46 0.79 -0.39
N SER A 215 17.53 0.27 -1.60
CA SER A 215 16.50 0.54 -2.60
C SER A 215 15.19 -0.12 -2.21
N SER A 216 14.07 0.59 -2.38
CA SER A 216 12.74 0.04 -2.11
C SER A 216 12.45 -1.21 -2.97
N HIS A 217 12.79 -1.17 -4.27
CA HIS A 217 12.67 -2.29 -5.19
C HIS A 217 14.05 -2.66 -5.75
N HIS A 218 14.58 -1.84 -6.65
CA HIS A 218 15.91 -2.01 -7.24
C HIS A 218 16.58 -0.66 -7.51
N PRO A 219 17.92 -0.58 -7.54
CA PRO A 219 18.64 0.69 -7.60
C PRO A 219 18.69 1.35 -8.99
N PHE A 220 17.98 0.80 -9.97
CA PHE A 220 17.94 1.30 -11.34
C PHE A 220 16.74 2.20 -11.63
N THR A 221 15.79 2.29 -10.71
CA THR A 221 14.62 3.15 -10.83
C THR A 221 15.02 4.61 -10.77
N ALA A 222 14.51 5.41 -11.73
CA ALA A 222 14.70 6.85 -11.71
C ALA A 222 13.93 7.50 -10.56
N PRO A 223 14.53 8.48 -9.86
CA PRO A 223 13.79 9.37 -8.98
C PRO A 223 12.81 10.23 -9.77
N VAL A 224 11.76 10.71 -9.12
CA VAL A 224 10.97 11.83 -9.63
C VAL A 224 11.90 13.03 -9.76
N VAL A 225 11.83 13.74 -10.88
CA VAL A 225 12.83 14.77 -11.24
C VAL A 225 12.94 15.86 -10.18
N GLU A 226 11.82 16.30 -9.65
CA GLU A 226 11.73 17.34 -8.62
C GLU A 226 12.38 16.92 -7.30
N ASP A 227 12.49 15.62 -7.06
CA ASP A 227 13.03 15.05 -5.82
C ASP A 227 14.54 14.74 -5.89
N ILE A 228 15.18 14.88 -7.07
CA ILE A 228 16.62 14.60 -7.23
C ILE A 228 17.50 15.33 -6.21
N PRO A 229 17.26 16.62 -5.87
CA PRO A 229 18.04 17.32 -4.84
C PRO A 229 17.92 16.69 -3.44
N LEU A 230 16.83 15.97 -3.15
CA LEU A 230 16.62 15.30 -1.87
C LEU A 230 17.51 14.06 -1.69
N LEU A 231 18.09 13.53 -2.75
CA LEU A 231 19.08 12.44 -2.63
C LEU A 231 20.27 12.80 -1.72
N ASP A 232 20.62 14.09 -1.66
CA ASP A 232 21.72 14.59 -0.82
C ASP A 232 21.28 14.94 0.60
N SER A 233 20.04 15.37 0.80
CA SER A 233 19.58 15.95 2.06
C SER A 233 18.65 15.04 2.85
N ASP A 234 17.73 14.35 2.20
CA ASP A 234 16.75 13.45 2.82
C ASP A 234 16.28 12.35 1.86
N PRO A 235 17.11 11.31 1.63
CA PRO A 235 16.79 10.23 0.69
C PRO A 235 15.48 9.48 1.00
N LYS A 236 14.98 9.53 2.25
CA LYS A 236 13.69 8.92 2.63
C LYS A 236 12.49 9.58 1.93
N LYS A 237 12.63 10.86 1.54
CA LYS A 237 11.55 11.62 0.90
C LYS A 237 11.57 11.55 -0.61
N VAL A 238 12.59 10.93 -1.20
CA VAL A 238 12.70 10.80 -2.64
C VAL A 238 11.68 9.79 -3.15
N ARG A 239 10.76 10.26 -4.02
CA ARG A 239 9.83 9.39 -4.73
C ARG A 239 10.50 8.78 -5.94
N GLY A 240 10.24 7.51 -6.17
CA GLY A 240 10.67 6.81 -7.37
C GLY A 240 9.62 6.85 -8.48
N GLN A 241 10.06 6.78 -9.72
CA GLN A 241 9.17 6.63 -10.88
C GLN A 241 8.71 5.17 -11.04
N HIS A 242 8.41 4.52 -9.93
CA HIS A 242 7.76 3.20 -9.89
C HIS A 242 6.28 3.31 -10.23
N TYR A 243 5.74 2.22 -10.72
CA TYR A 243 4.30 2.04 -10.92
C TYR A 243 3.93 0.56 -10.85
N ASP A 244 2.90 0.26 -10.08
CA ASP A 244 2.29 -1.06 -10.01
C ASP A 244 0.86 -1.00 -10.53
N LEU A 245 0.52 -1.94 -11.41
CA LEU A 245 -0.86 -2.14 -11.82
C LEU A 245 -1.54 -3.07 -10.83
N VAL A 246 -2.55 -2.55 -10.17
CA VAL A 246 -3.32 -3.27 -9.14
C VAL A 246 -4.75 -3.50 -9.62
N LEU A 247 -5.27 -4.67 -9.33
CA LEU A 247 -6.67 -5.04 -9.55
C LEU A 247 -7.21 -5.74 -8.31
N ASN A 248 -8.22 -5.15 -7.66
CA ASN A 248 -8.97 -5.82 -6.57
C ASN A 248 -8.07 -6.36 -5.45
N GLY A 249 -7.06 -5.62 -5.03
CA GLY A 249 -6.14 -6.05 -3.98
C GLY A 249 -4.99 -6.94 -4.45
N VAL A 250 -4.86 -7.15 -5.76
CA VAL A 250 -3.80 -7.96 -6.36
C VAL A 250 -2.94 -7.11 -7.29
N GLU A 251 -1.64 -7.08 -7.07
CA GLU A 251 -0.67 -6.54 -8.00
C GLU A 251 -0.56 -7.46 -9.22
N LEU A 252 -0.93 -6.96 -10.39
CA LEU A 252 -0.86 -7.70 -11.66
C LEU A 252 0.52 -7.62 -12.29
N GLY A 253 1.21 -6.52 -12.07
CA GLY A 253 2.55 -6.27 -12.60
C GLY A 253 3.09 -4.98 -12.06
N GLY A 254 4.41 -4.86 -12.04
CA GLY A 254 5.12 -3.68 -11.57
C GLY A 254 6.30 -3.33 -12.44
N GLY A 255 6.66 -2.07 -12.43
CA GLY A 255 7.74 -1.53 -13.22
C GLY A 255 8.18 -0.14 -12.81
N SER A 256 9.03 0.45 -13.64
CA SER A 256 9.50 1.83 -13.43
C SER A 256 10.09 2.44 -14.68
N ILE A 257 10.22 3.76 -14.69
CA ILE A 257 11.18 4.44 -15.55
C ILE A 257 12.57 4.24 -14.93
N ARG A 258 13.56 3.94 -15.78
CA ARG A 258 14.92 3.61 -15.36
C ARG A 258 15.82 4.85 -15.36
N ILE A 259 16.83 4.84 -14.50
CA ILE A 259 17.95 5.79 -14.65
C ILE A 259 18.71 5.43 -15.94
N HIS A 260 18.96 6.42 -16.77
CA HIS A 260 19.75 6.28 -18.01
C HIS A 260 20.97 7.20 -18.04
N GLN A 261 21.12 8.05 -17.02
CA GLN A 261 22.23 9.00 -16.87
C GLN A 261 23.31 8.37 -16.00
N PRO A 262 24.56 8.21 -16.47
CA PRO A 262 25.61 7.53 -15.73
C PRO A 262 25.93 8.22 -14.38
N GLU A 263 25.93 9.56 -14.35
CA GLU A 263 26.24 10.33 -13.14
C GLU A 263 25.18 10.12 -12.06
N LEU A 264 23.91 10.12 -12.44
CA LEU A 264 22.81 9.89 -11.50
C LEU A 264 22.83 8.46 -10.97
N GLN A 265 23.08 7.47 -11.85
CA GLN A 265 23.16 6.08 -11.43
C GLN A 265 24.34 5.84 -10.50
N LYS A 266 25.50 6.45 -10.79
CA LYS A 266 26.68 6.38 -9.92
C LYS A 266 26.41 7.02 -8.57
N LYS A 267 25.77 8.20 -8.54
CA LYS A 267 25.35 8.86 -7.30
C LYS A 267 24.45 7.98 -6.44
N VAL A 268 23.45 7.31 -7.04
CA VAL A 268 22.59 6.38 -6.31
C VAL A 268 23.39 5.23 -5.69
N PHE A 269 24.29 4.63 -6.44
CA PHE A 269 25.11 3.53 -5.94
C PHE A 269 26.08 3.94 -4.83
N GLU A 270 26.92 4.94 -5.09
CA GLU A 270 28.05 5.29 -4.25
C GLU A 270 27.65 6.24 -3.10
N ASP A 271 26.89 7.30 -3.41
CA ASP A 271 26.59 8.34 -2.44
C ASP A 271 25.38 8.01 -1.56
N VAL A 272 24.35 7.39 -2.12
CA VAL A 272 23.11 7.09 -1.36
C VAL A 272 23.19 5.70 -0.74
N LEU A 273 23.42 4.66 -1.56
CA LEU A 273 23.44 3.27 -1.10
C LEU A 273 24.79 2.86 -0.45
N LYS A 274 25.80 3.71 -0.55
CA LYS A 274 27.15 3.47 0.01
C LYS A 274 27.78 2.16 -0.47
N ILE A 275 27.53 1.78 -1.74
CA ILE A 275 28.17 0.61 -2.34
C ILE A 275 29.62 1.01 -2.68
N PRO A 276 30.64 0.24 -2.26
CA PRO A 276 32.04 0.53 -2.58
C PRO A 276 32.29 0.63 -4.08
N ALA A 277 33.10 1.59 -4.52
CA ALA A 277 33.36 1.86 -5.93
C ALA A 277 33.91 0.66 -6.72
N ASP A 278 34.75 -0.15 -6.09
CA ASP A 278 35.26 -1.39 -6.68
C ASP A 278 34.18 -2.45 -6.90
N VAL A 279 33.16 -2.48 -6.01
CA VAL A 279 31.98 -3.34 -6.17
C VAL A 279 31.08 -2.81 -7.27
N VAL A 280 30.88 -1.48 -7.34
CA VAL A 280 30.10 -0.84 -8.44
C VAL A 280 30.77 -1.16 -9.77
N GLU A 281 32.08 -0.96 -9.90
CA GLU A 281 32.81 -1.24 -11.14
C GLU A 281 32.72 -2.71 -11.53
N SER A 282 32.92 -3.63 -10.59
CA SER A 282 32.93 -5.06 -10.88
C SER A 282 31.56 -5.63 -11.28
N ARG A 283 30.49 -5.09 -10.68
CA ARG A 283 29.11 -5.60 -10.91
C ARG A 283 28.33 -4.82 -11.96
N PHE A 284 28.53 -3.52 -12.04
CA PHE A 284 27.71 -2.60 -12.85
C PHE A 284 28.53 -1.74 -13.80
N GLY A 285 29.87 -1.85 -13.81
CA GLY A 285 30.75 -1.04 -14.67
C GLY A 285 30.41 -1.15 -16.15
N TYR A 286 30.04 -2.35 -16.64
CA TYR A 286 29.62 -2.56 -18.02
C TYR A 286 28.37 -1.74 -18.36
N MET A 287 27.41 -1.63 -17.43
CA MET A 287 26.16 -0.89 -17.63
C MET A 287 26.43 0.62 -17.58
N LEU A 288 27.20 1.10 -16.60
CA LEU A 288 27.58 2.51 -16.50
C LEU A 288 28.31 2.95 -17.77
N LYS A 289 29.25 2.12 -18.24
CA LYS A 289 29.95 2.39 -19.49
C LYS A 289 29.03 2.40 -20.72
N ALA A 290 28.01 1.53 -20.75
CA ALA A 290 27.00 1.56 -21.82
C ALA A 290 26.19 2.87 -21.79
N PHE A 291 25.88 3.42 -20.63
CA PHE A 291 25.19 4.70 -20.50
C PHE A 291 26.01 5.87 -21.02
N GLU A 292 27.34 5.84 -20.92
CA GLU A 292 28.23 6.86 -21.49
C GLU A 292 28.12 6.99 -23.02
N TYR A 293 27.65 5.94 -23.71
CA TYR A 293 27.39 5.98 -25.16
C TYR A 293 26.04 6.60 -25.53
N GLY A 294 25.23 7.05 -24.53
CA GLY A 294 23.98 7.74 -24.76
C GLY A 294 22.76 6.81 -24.69
N ALA A 295 22.56 6.15 -23.56
CA ALA A 295 21.35 5.38 -23.34
C ALA A 295 20.10 6.28 -23.39
N PRO A 296 19.03 5.87 -24.13
CA PRO A 296 17.79 6.64 -24.19
C PRO A 296 17.05 6.56 -22.87
N PRO A 297 16.14 7.52 -22.58
CA PRO A 297 15.10 7.30 -21.57
C PRO A 297 14.37 6.00 -21.86
N HIS A 298 14.18 5.16 -20.87
CA HIS A 298 13.56 3.85 -21.02
C HIS A 298 12.84 3.43 -19.75
N GLY A 299 11.94 2.49 -19.88
CA GLY A 299 11.20 1.93 -18.77
C GLY A 299 10.49 0.65 -19.16
N GLY A 300 10.01 -0.06 -18.19
CA GLY A 300 9.38 -1.36 -18.43
C GLY A 300 8.46 -1.78 -17.31
N ILE A 301 7.72 -2.86 -17.58
CA ILE A 301 6.82 -3.53 -16.66
C ILE A 301 6.85 -5.03 -16.87
N ALA A 302 6.83 -5.80 -15.78
CA ALA A 302 6.66 -7.23 -15.82
C ALA A 302 5.32 -7.64 -15.18
N PHE A 303 4.64 -8.61 -15.77
CA PHE A 303 3.35 -9.09 -15.32
C PHE A 303 3.42 -10.48 -14.69
N GLY A 304 2.67 -10.68 -13.60
CA GLY A 304 2.36 -11.98 -13.07
C GLY A 304 1.26 -12.67 -13.91
N LEU A 305 1.63 -13.35 -14.98
CA LEU A 305 0.68 -14.01 -15.88
C LEU A 305 -0.27 -14.94 -15.11
N ASP A 306 0.24 -15.72 -14.16
CA ASP A 306 -0.57 -16.62 -13.34
C ASP A 306 -1.59 -15.86 -12.48
N ARG A 307 -1.25 -14.66 -11.98
CA ARG A 307 -2.20 -13.81 -11.24
C ARG A 307 -3.33 -13.33 -12.16
N ILE A 308 -3.00 -12.91 -13.37
CA ILE A 308 -3.99 -12.51 -14.38
C ILE A 308 -4.91 -13.69 -14.72
N CYS A 309 -4.34 -14.88 -15.00
CA CYS A 309 -5.09 -16.09 -15.28
C CYS A 309 -6.00 -16.50 -14.11
N THR A 310 -5.54 -16.35 -12.87
CA THR A 310 -6.31 -16.64 -11.67
C THR A 310 -7.56 -15.76 -11.60
N ILE A 311 -7.43 -14.47 -11.88
CA ILE A 311 -8.55 -13.51 -11.86
C ILE A 311 -9.50 -13.77 -13.02
N LEU A 312 -9.00 -13.94 -14.25
CA LEU A 312 -9.80 -14.26 -15.43
C LEU A 312 -10.59 -15.56 -15.27
N GLY A 313 -9.95 -16.57 -14.68
CA GLY A 313 -10.55 -17.87 -14.37
C GLY A 313 -11.44 -17.88 -13.13
N GLN A 314 -11.56 -16.75 -12.41
CA GLN A 314 -12.28 -16.66 -11.13
C GLN A 314 -11.86 -17.77 -10.14
N ARG A 315 -10.55 -18.01 -10.04
CA ARG A 315 -9.99 -19.01 -9.12
C ARG A 315 -9.57 -18.35 -7.81
N SER A 316 -9.59 -19.15 -6.74
CA SER A 316 -9.19 -18.68 -5.39
C SER A 316 -7.69 -18.79 -5.14
N SER A 317 -6.99 -19.56 -5.95
CA SER A 317 -5.57 -19.83 -5.79
C SER A 317 -4.83 -19.85 -7.13
N ILE A 318 -3.63 -19.27 -7.14
CA ILE A 318 -2.70 -19.33 -8.27
C ILE A 318 -2.35 -20.79 -8.64
N ARG A 319 -2.42 -21.72 -7.69
CA ARG A 319 -2.18 -23.17 -7.93
C ARG A 319 -3.19 -23.78 -8.90
N ASP A 320 -4.38 -23.20 -9.03
CA ASP A 320 -5.43 -23.70 -9.92
C ASP A 320 -5.13 -23.42 -11.40
N VAL A 321 -4.19 -22.52 -11.68
CA VAL A 321 -3.82 -22.11 -13.05
C VAL A 321 -2.37 -22.49 -13.44
N ILE A 322 -1.61 -23.04 -12.51
CA ILE A 322 -0.24 -23.54 -12.76
C ILE A 322 -0.29 -25.04 -13.01
N ALA A 323 0.29 -25.49 -14.13
CA ALA A 323 0.24 -26.90 -14.53
C ALA A 323 0.93 -27.85 -13.54
N PHE A 324 2.01 -27.38 -12.88
CA PHE A 324 2.79 -28.17 -11.92
C PHE A 324 3.12 -27.34 -10.68
N PRO A 325 2.12 -27.02 -9.82
CA PRO A 325 2.35 -26.22 -8.64
C PRO A 325 3.25 -26.96 -7.65
N LYS A 326 4.25 -26.26 -7.11
CA LYS A 326 5.08 -26.78 -6.03
C LYS A 326 4.30 -26.75 -4.70
N ASN A 327 4.51 -27.78 -3.88
CA ASN A 327 3.94 -27.87 -2.53
C ASN A 327 4.68 -26.96 -1.56
#